data_1a9bb2e4584bfe5bb7af5479dc539dec
#
_entry.id   1a9bb2e4584bfe5bb7af5479dc539dec
#
_cell.length_a   1.000
_cell.length_b   1.000
_cell.length_c   1.000
_cell.angle_alpha   90.00
_cell.angle_beta   90.00
_cell.angle_gamma   90.00
#
_symmetry.space_group_name_H-M   'P 1'
#
loop_
_entity.id
_entity.type
_entity.pdbx_description
1 polymer ?
#
loop_
_entity_poly.entity_id
_entity_poly.type
_entity_poly.pdbx_seq_one_letter_code
_entity_poly.pdbx_strand_id
1 'polypeptide(L)'
;MKLTANGRAGHGSMMNEENALTRLAEAVAKIGNYEWPQRYSKTVIAFFKRIAEATGKPYDESDLRPLLKEIGFASSMIGATLQNTANPTMLEAGYKANVIPGSASAVVDGRFIPGFEDELNSTIKELIGEHISVETITRDKALEVPFEGDLVEAMCNALIKEDSVAIPVPYVMSGGTDNKA
;
A
#
# COMPACT_ATOMS: atom_id res chain seq x y z
N MET A 1 4.66 -7.81 -6.17
CA MET A 1 4.36 -8.44 -7.50
C MET A 1 5.42 -8.04 -8.51
N LYS A 2 5.68 -8.89 -9.51
CA LYS A 2 6.58 -8.59 -10.63
C LYS A 2 5.77 -8.32 -11.89
N LEU A 3 6.06 -7.22 -12.55
CA LEU A 3 5.51 -6.86 -13.84
C LEU A 3 6.52 -7.19 -14.92
N THR A 4 6.09 -7.76 -16.04
CA THR A 4 6.97 -8.03 -17.18
C THR A 4 6.29 -7.60 -18.47
N ALA A 5 6.93 -6.69 -19.18
CA ALA A 5 6.59 -6.30 -20.54
C ALA A 5 7.47 -7.05 -21.52
N ASN A 6 6.87 -7.57 -22.59
CA ASN A 6 7.57 -8.14 -23.72
C ASN A 6 7.37 -7.26 -24.96
N GLY A 7 8.36 -7.26 -25.85
CA GLY A 7 8.32 -6.48 -27.06
C GLY A 7 9.31 -7.00 -28.09
N ARG A 8 9.45 -6.26 -29.18
CA ARG A 8 10.35 -6.60 -30.25
C ARG A 8 11.75 -6.04 -30.01
N ALA A 9 12.75 -6.91 -29.83
CA ALA A 9 14.14 -6.50 -29.76
C ALA A 9 14.64 -5.92 -31.07
N GLY A 10 15.57 -4.96 -31.01
CA GLY A 10 16.11 -4.35 -32.22
C GLY A 10 17.24 -3.37 -31.98
N HIS A 11 17.72 -2.76 -33.08
CA HIS A 11 18.72 -1.69 -32.97
C HIS A 11 18.04 -0.35 -32.68
N GLY A 12 18.64 0.48 -31.81
CA GLY A 12 18.06 1.74 -31.37
C GLY A 12 17.79 2.79 -32.46
N SER A 13 18.39 2.63 -33.67
CA SER A 13 18.12 3.49 -34.81
C SER A 13 16.90 3.06 -35.65
N MET A 14 16.25 1.96 -35.30
CA MET A 14 15.09 1.44 -36.02
C MET A 14 13.79 1.88 -35.38
N MET A 15 12.75 2.07 -36.22
CA MET A 15 11.39 2.28 -35.69
C MET A 15 10.92 1.03 -34.94
N ASN A 16 10.35 1.19 -33.77
CA ASN A 16 9.85 0.09 -32.95
C ASN A 16 8.58 0.50 -32.21
N GLU A 17 7.46 -0.04 -32.65
CA GLU A 17 6.13 0.20 -32.05
C GLU A 17 5.84 -0.74 -30.86
N GLU A 18 6.71 -1.77 -30.66
CA GLU A 18 6.55 -2.79 -29.63
C GLU A 18 7.72 -2.75 -28.63
N ASN A 19 8.09 -1.57 -28.18
CA ASN A 19 9.19 -1.39 -27.23
C ASN A 19 8.76 -1.79 -25.82
N ALA A 20 9.32 -2.89 -25.31
CA ALA A 20 9.04 -3.41 -23.97
C ALA A 20 9.34 -2.38 -22.87
N LEU A 21 10.44 -1.63 -23.01
CA LEU A 21 10.83 -0.61 -22.04
C LEU A 21 9.80 0.52 -21.96
N THR A 22 9.34 1.02 -23.12
CA THR A 22 8.32 2.10 -23.16
C THR A 22 7.02 1.63 -22.53
N ARG A 23 6.52 0.45 -22.90
CA ARG A 23 5.30 -0.14 -22.32
C ARG A 23 5.40 -0.26 -20.81
N LEU A 24 6.52 -0.77 -20.29
CA LEU A 24 6.72 -0.93 -18.85
C LEU A 24 6.83 0.43 -18.14
N ALA A 25 7.57 1.39 -18.70
CA ALA A 25 7.73 2.71 -18.11
C ALA A 25 6.40 3.44 -17.98
N GLU A 26 5.52 3.36 -18.98
CA GLU A 26 4.16 3.91 -18.92
C GLU A 26 3.32 3.26 -17.81
N ALA A 27 3.37 1.94 -17.69
CA ALA A 27 2.66 1.22 -16.65
C ALA A 27 3.16 1.58 -15.24
N VAL A 28 4.48 1.61 -15.05
CA VAL A 28 5.11 2.00 -13.78
C VAL A 28 4.72 3.44 -13.40
N ALA A 29 4.73 4.36 -14.36
CA ALA A 29 4.31 5.74 -14.13
C ALA A 29 2.83 5.84 -13.76
N LYS A 30 1.95 5.10 -14.42
CA LYS A 30 0.52 5.05 -14.07
C LYS A 30 0.29 4.53 -12.67
N ILE A 31 0.97 3.44 -12.28
CA ILE A 31 0.86 2.88 -10.93
C ILE A 31 1.37 3.88 -9.87
N GLY A 32 2.57 4.45 -10.09
CA GLY A 32 3.19 5.35 -9.13
C GLY A 32 2.44 6.67 -8.92
N ASN A 33 1.68 7.11 -9.92
CA ASN A 33 0.89 8.35 -9.88
C ASN A 33 -0.60 8.10 -9.58
N TYR A 34 -1.02 6.84 -9.35
CA TYR A 34 -2.42 6.55 -9.09
C TYR A 34 -2.83 7.00 -7.68
N GLU A 35 -3.87 7.80 -7.62
CA GLU A 35 -4.45 8.25 -6.35
C GLU A 35 -5.44 7.21 -5.84
N TRP A 36 -5.00 6.42 -4.87
CA TRP A 36 -5.83 5.37 -4.28
C TRP A 36 -6.99 5.98 -3.49
N PRO A 37 -8.22 5.45 -3.65
CA PRO A 37 -9.35 5.87 -2.85
C PRO A 37 -9.15 5.50 -1.38
N GLN A 38 -9.63 6.36 -0.49
CA GLN A 38 -9.59 6.07 0.94
C GLN A 38 -10.53 4.92 1.29
N ARG A 39 -10.03 4.04 2.15
CA ARG A 39 -10.75 2.87 2.68
C ARG A 39 -10.40 2.71 4.15
N TYR A 40 -11.40 2.71 5.01
CA TYR A 40 -11.19 2.66 6.44
C TYR A 40 -11.64 1.33 7.00
N SER A 41 -10.72 0.60 7.63
CA SER A 41 -11.05 -0.58 8.40
C SER A 41 -11.72 -0.17 9.73
N LYS A 42 -12.40 -1.11 10.39
CA LYS A 42 -13.03 -0.85 11.70
C LYS A 42 -12.01 -0.38 12.74
N THR A 43 -10.82 -0.95 12.71
CA THR A 43 -9.71 -0.58 13.60
C THR A 43 -9.25 0.85 13.36
N VAL A 44 -9.12 1.25 12.10
CA VAL A 44 -8.77 2.64 11.73
C VAL A 44 -9.83 3.62 12.21
N ILE A 45 -11.11 3.31 12.01
CA ILE A 45 -12.23 4.11 12.50
C ILE A 45 -12.16 4.26 14.03
N ALA A 46 -11.96 3.15 14.76
CA ALA A 46 -11.87 3.16 16.22
C ALA A 46 -10.66 3.98 16.70
N PHE A 47 -9.50 3.86 16.02
CA PHE A 47 -8.31 4.65 16.31
C PHE A 47 -8.60 6.15 16.20
N PHE A 48 -9.14 6.61 15.07
CA PHE A 48 -9.38 8.03 14.85
C PHE A 48 -10.50 8.62 15.72
N LYS A 49 -11.51 7.83 16.12
CA LYS A 49 -12.47 8.24 17.14
C LYS A 49 -11.77 8.59 18.46
N ARG A 50 -10.85 7.73 18.91
CA ARG A 50 -10.08 7.98 20.14
C ARG A 50 -9.15 9.19 20.01
N ILE A 51 -8.53 9.39 18.85
CA ILE A 51 -7.71 10.59 18.62
C ILE A 51 -8.57 11.86 18.66
N ALA A 52 -9.74 11.87 18.04
CA ALA A 52 -10.66 13.00 18.09
C ALA A 52 -11.10 13.31 19.54
N GLU A 53 -11.46 12.30 20.32
CA GLU A 53 -11.80 12.42 21.74
C GLU A 53 -10.64 13.00 22.55
N ALA A 54 -9.43 12.47 22.38
CA ALA A 54 -8.24 12.88 23.12
C ALA A 54 -7.78 14.31 22.79
N THR A 55 -7.96 14.73 21.53
CA THR A 55 -7.52 16.04 21.04
C THR A 55 -8.62 17.11 21.07
N GLY A 56 -9.88 16.72 21.32
CA GLY A 56 -11.04 17.61 21.24
C GLY A 56 -11.35 18.10 19.82
N LYS A 57 -10.84 17.40 18.79
CA LYS A 57 -11.04 17.77 17.38
C LYS A 57 -12.30 17.13 16.80
N PRO A 58 -12.93 17.79 15.80
CA PRO A 58 -14.06 17.20 15.10
C PRO A 58 -13.71 15.85 14.47
N TYR A 59 -14.65 14.90 14.59
CA TYR A 59 -14.56 13.60 13.93
C TYR A 59 -15.49 13.56 12.73
N ASP A 60 -14.93 13.25 11.57
CA ASP A 60 -15.67 13.00 10.32
C ASP A 60 -15.18 11.69 9.72
N GLU A 61 -16.05 10.66 9.74
CA GLU A 61 -15.71 9.32 9.22
C GLU A 61 -15.52 9.32 7.69
N SER A 62 -16.04 10.31 6.98
CA SER A 62 -15.88 10.42 5.53
C SER A 62 -14.49 10.92 5.12
N ASP A 63 -13.79 11.65 6.02
CA ASP A 63 -12.43 12.12 5.80
C ASP A 63 -11.64 12.19 7.11
N LEU A 64 -10.80 11.18 7.36
CA LEU A 64 -9.95 11.11 8.54
C LEU A 64 -8.60 11.84 8.40
N ARG A 65 -8.27 12.36 7.21
CA ARG A 65 -6.98 13.06 6.95
C ARG A 65 -6.72 14.28 7.83
N PRO A 66 -7.71 15.10 8.21
CA PRO A 66 -7.46 16.20 9.14
C PRO A 66 -6.90 15.75 10.48
N LEU A 67 -7.36 14.59 11.00
CA LEU A 67 -6.89 14.03 12.25
C LEU A 67 -5.48 13.44 12.17
N LEU A 68 -4.98 13.08 10.98
CA LEU A 68 -3.59 12.65 10.81
C LEU A 68 -2.58 13.69 11.26
N LYS A 69 -2.91 14.97 11.13
CA LYS A 69 -2.02 16.07 11.53
C LYS A 69 -1.83 16.14 13.03
N GLU A 70 -2.79 15.64 13.80
CA GLU A 70 -2.76 15.67 15.25
C GLU A 70 -1.81 14.62 15.86
N ILE A 71 -1.48 13.56 15.10
CA ILE A 71 -0.59 12.49 15.56
C ILE A 71 0.89 12.70 15.18
N GLY A 72 1.23 13.89 14.67
CA GLY A 72 2.61 14.34 14.45
C GLY A 72 3.41 13.39 13.53
N PHE A 73 4.59 12.97 13.99
CA PHE A 73 5.50 12.13 13.19
C PHE A 73 4.91 10.76 12.82
N ALA A 74 3.96 10.24 13.56
CA ALA A 74 3.29 8.97 13.27
C ALA A 74 2.33 9.07 12.07
N SER A 75 2.04 10.27 11.57
CA SER A 75 1.09 10.51 10.47
C SER A 75 1.46 9.75 9.18
N SER A 76 2.75 9.62 8.87
CA SER A 76 3.21 8.88 7.68
C SER A 76 2.95 7.37 7.77
N MET A 77 3.13 6.78 8.96
CA MET A 77 2.84 5.36 9.19
C MET A 77 1.35 5.07 9.16
N ILE A 78 0.57 5.88 9.89
CA ILE A 78 -0.88 5.72 9.97
C ILE A 78 -1.54 6.09 8.64
N GLY A 79 -1.04 7.10 7.92
CA GLY A 79 -1.54 7.49 6.60
C GLY A 79 -1.54 6.34 5.59
N ALA A 80 -0.53 5.47 5.64
CA ALA A 80 -0.45 4.27 4.80
C ALA A 80 -1.53 3.22 5.11
N THR A 81 -2.28 3.36 6.20
CA THR A 81 -3.38 2.46 6.58
C THR A 81 -4.76 3.00 6.19
N LEU A 82 -4.83 4.15 5.53
CA LEU A 82 -6.08 4.77 5.09
C LEU A 82 -6.48 4.42 3.66
N GLN A 83 -5.62 3.76 2.90
CA GLN A 83 -5.84 3.42 1.50
C GLN A 83 -4.92 2.27 1.08
N ASN A 84 -5.26 1.61 -0.02
CA ASN A 84 -4.31 0.73 -0.68
C ASN A 84 -3.11 1.54 -1.18
N THR A 85 -1.96 0.89 -1.34
CA THR A 85 -0.78 1.51 -1.94
C THR A 85 -0.11 0.53 -2.90
N ALA A 86 0.49 1.05 -3.97
CA ALA A 86 1.29 0.28 -4.89
C ALA A 86 2.52 1.10 -5.29
N ASN A 87 3.68 0.72 -4.77
CA ASN A 87 4.91 1.46 -4.95
C ASN A 87 5.87 0.67 -5.85
N PRO A 88 6.25 1.17 -7.04
CA PRO A 88 7.34 0.62 -7.81
C PRO A 88 8.65 0.70 -7.03
N THR A 89 9.34 -0.44 -6.87
CA THR A 89 10.55 -0.54 -6.04
C THR A 89 11.78 -0.96 -6.83
N MET A 90 11.58 -1.64 -7.97
CA MET A 90 12.68 -2.04 -8.87
C MET A 90 12.26 -1.87 -10.32
N LEU A 91 13.22 -1.53 -11.18
CA LEU A 91 13.04 -1.41 -12.63
C LEU A 91 14.29 -1.93 -13.34
N GLU A 92 14.11 -2.91 -14.24
CA GLU A 92 15.20 -3.53 -14.97
C GLU A 92 14.89 -3.61 -16.46
N ALA A 93 15.76 -3.06 -17.32
CA ALA A 93 15.63 -3.16 -18.76
C ALA A 93 16.95 -2.85 -19.47
N GLY A 94 17.17 -3.55 -20.59
CA GLY A 94 18.31 -3.29 -21.47
C GLY A 94 19.66 -3.70 -20.90
N TYR A 95 20.65 -3.79 -21.77
CA TYR A 95 22.04 -4.15 -21.44
C TYR A 95 23.06 -3.39 -22.30
N LYS A 96 22.61 -2.67 -23.31
CA LYS A 96 23.48 -1.93 -24.22
C LYS A 96 22.76 -0.69 -24.78
N ALA A 97 23.44 0.43 -24.84
CA ALA A 97 22.87 1.75 -25.17
C ALA A 97 22.17 1.85 -26.52
N ASN A 98 22.61 1.06 -27.52
CA ASN A 98 22.06 1.08 -28.87
C ASN A 98 21.17 -0.13 -29.20
N VAL A 99 20.69 -0.87 -28.19
CA VAL A 99 19.85 -2.06 -28.37
C VAL A 99 18.51 -1.85 -27.63
N ILE A 100 17.41 -2.02 -28.38
CA ILE A 100 16.06 -2.05 -27.81
C ILE A 100 15.87 -3.44 -27.19
N PRO A 101 15.59 -3.54 -25.86
CA PRO A 101 15.43 -4.83 -25.21
C PRO A 101 14.13 -5.53 -25.63
N GLY A 102 14.17 -6.86 -25.71
CA GLY A 102 12.97 -7.68 -25.97
C GLY A 102 12.07 -7.86 -24.75
N SER A 103 12.56 -7.54 -23.56
CA SER A 103 11.80 -7.58 -22.33
C SER A 103 12.27 -6.52 -21.34
N ALA A 104 11.36 -6.13 -20.45
CA ALA A 104 11.63 -5.25 -19.31
C ALA A 104 10.81 -5.72 -18.11
N SER A 105 11.33 -5.56 -16.90
CA SER A 105 10.61 -5.95 -15.68
C SER A 105 10.67 -4.89 -14.59
N ALA A 106 9.64 -4.87 -13.74
CA ALA A 106 9.56 -4.02 -12.56
C ALA A 106 9.02 -4.82 -11.38
N VAL A 107 9.40 -4.42 -10.17
CA VAL A 107 8.78 -4.92 -8.94
C VAL A 107 7.93 -3.81 -8.34
N VAL A 108 6.73 -4.16 -7.93
CA VAL A 108 5.79 -3.28 -7.24
C VAL A 108 5.46 -3.88 -5.88
N ASP A 109 5.69 -3.13 -4.82
CA ASP A 109 5.23 -3.44 -3.47
C ASP A 109 3.78 -2.94 -3.35
N GLY A 110 2.83 -3.88 -3.34
CA GLY A 110 1.40 -3.61 -3.15
C GLY A 110 1.01 -3.88 -1.71
N ARG A 111 0.39 -2.89 -1.06
CA ARG A 111 -0.19 -3.03 0.27
C ARG A 111 -1.69 -2.76 0.19
N PHE A 112 -2.48 -3.58 0.86
CA PHE A 112 -3.93 -3.45 0.82
C PHE A 112 -4.53 -3.44 2.23
N ILE A 113 -5.60 -2.66 2.36
CA ILE A 113 -6.43 -2.64 3.55
C ILE A 113 -7.18 -3.97 3.66
N PRO A 114 -7.38 -4.53 4.88
CA PRO A 114 -8.20 -5.73 5.05
C PRO A 114 -9.54 -5.64 4.32
N GLY A 115 -9.81 -6.61 3.44
CA GLY A 115 -11.02 -6.65 2.60
C GLY A 115 -10.93 -5.93 1.25
N PHE A 116 -9.82 -5.21 0.94
CA PHE A 116 -9.66 -4.45 -0.31
C PHE A 116 -8.54 -4.96 -1.22
N GLU A 117 -8.16 -6.23 -1.08
CA GLU A 117 -7.16 -6.87 -1.93
C GLU A 117 -7.60 -6.96 -3.40
N ASP A 118 -8.87 -7.30 -3.63
CA ASP A 118 -9.41 -7.42 -4.99
C ASP A 118 -9.44 -6.07 -5.71
N GLU A 119 -9.71 -4.98 -4.97
CA GLU A 119 -9.61 -3.61 -5.50
C GLU A 119 -8.17 -3.30 -5.94
N LEU A 120 -7.15 -3.63 -5.12
CA LEU A 120 -5.76 -3.45 -5.50
C LEU A 120 -5.44 -4.20 -6.80
N ASN A 121 -5.78 -5.48 -6.86
CA ASN A 121 -5.45 -6.35 -7.99
C ASN A 121 -6.16 -5.92 -9.29
N SER A 122 -7.44 -5.55 -9.22
CA SER A 122 -8.20 -5.10 -10.39
C SER A 122 -7.67 -3.75 -10.91
N THR A 123 -7.41 -2.80 -10.01
CA THR A 123 -6.85 -1.50 -10.37
C THR A 123 -5.48 -1.63 -11.03
N ILE A 124 -4.58 -2.46 -10.47
CA ILE A 124 -3.28 -2.70 -11.11
C ILE A 124 -3.45 -3.27 -12.52
N LYS A 125 -4.35 -4.25 -12.72
CA LYS A 125 -4.60 -4.82 -14.04
C LYS A 125 -5.11 -3.79 -15.04
N GLU A 126 -6.00 -2.90 -14.63
CA GLU A 126 -6.51 -1.80 -15.47
C GLU A 126 -5.38 -0.83 -15.86
N LEU A 127 -4.54 -0.44 -14.90
CA LEU A 127 -3.46 0.53 -15.13
C LEU A 127 -2.39 0.02 -16.11
N ILE A 128 -2.04 -1.26 -16.04
CA ILE A 128 -0.97 -1.85 -16.87
C ILE A 128 -1.44 -2.27 -18.26
N GLY A 129 -2.74 -2.55 -18.43
CA GLY A 129 -3.30 -3.06 -19.70
C GLY A 129 -2.88 -4.50 -20.03
N GLU A 130 -3.17 -4.93 -21.27
CA GLU A 130 -3.05 -6.33 -21.70
C GLU A 130 -1.63 -6.78 -22.06
N HIS A 131 -0.71 -5.85 -22.28
CA HIS A 131 0.64 -6.14 -22.77
C HIS A 131 1.68 -6.42 -21.69
N ILE A 132 1.24 -6.41 -20.41
CA ILE A 132 2.11 -6.64 -19.27
C ILE A 132 1.58 -7.80 -18.45
N SER A 133 2.43 -8.78 -18.21
CA SER A 133 2.13 -9.89 -17.32
C SER A 133 2.44 -9.53 -15.86
N VAL A 134 1.62 -10.05 -14.95
CA VAL A 134 1.79 -9.88 -13.50
C VAL A 134 2.06 -11.24 -12.87
N GLU A 135 3.13 -11.32 -12.10
CA GLU A 135 3.48 -12.47 -11.28
C GLU A 135 3.49 -12.08 -9.80
N THR A 136 2.84 -12.87 -8.96
CA THR A 136 2.89 -12.66 -7.51
C THR A 136 4.20 -13.23 -6.95
N ILE A 137 5.05 -12.37 -6.35
CA ILE A 137 6.29 -12.80 -5.69
C ILE A 137 5.96 -13.32 -4.29
N THR A 138 5.25 -12.53 -3.52
CA THR A 138 4.79 -12.86 -2.16
C THR A 138 3.35 -12.38 -1.98
N ARG A 139 2.58 -13.09 -1.15
CA ARG A 139 1.22 -12.70 -0.81
C ARG A 139 0.95 -13.05 0.64
N ASP A 140 0.78 -12.02 1.44
CA ASP A 140 0.39 -12.14 2.84
C ASP A 140 -1.07 -11.71 3.02
N LYS A 141 -1.78 -12.37 3.93
CA LYS A 141 -3.14 -11.95 4.28
C LYS A 141 -3.10 -10.67 5.10
N ALA A 142 -3.94 -9.71 4.77
CA ALA A 142 -4.24 -8.63 5.69
C ALA A 142 -5.12 -9.17 6.83
N LEU A 143 -4.71 -8.90 8.06
CA LEU A 143 -5.43 -9.32 9.26
C LEU A 143 -6.01 -8.09 9.95
N GLU A 144 -7.25 -8.22 10.38
CA GLU A 144 -7.91 -7.29 11.30
C GLU A 144 -8.60 -8.11 12.38
N VAL A 145 -8.30 -7.79 13.63
CA VAL A 145 -8.89 -8.45 14.80
C VAL A 145 -9.62 -7.41 15.65
N PRO A 146 -10.71 -7.80 16.35
CA PRO A 146 -11.40 -6.91 17.26
C PRO A 146 -10.48 -6.42 18.38
N PHE A 147 -10.69 -5.18 18.83
CA PHE A 147 -9.98 -4.61 19.98
C PHE A 147 -10.76 -4.94 21.27
N GLU A 148 -10.83 -6.27 21.59
CA GLU A 148 -11.60 -6.80 22.72
C GLU A 148 -11.03 -8.14 23.19
N GLY A 149 -11.47 -8.58 24.37
CA GLY A 149 -11.10 -9.85 24.98
C GLY A 149 -10.04 -9.73 26.06
N ASP A 150 -9.85 -10.82 26.83
CA ASP A 150 -9.06 -10.86 28.07
C ASP A 150 -7.63 -10.36 27.90
N LEU A 151 -7.00 -10.69 26.76
CA LEU A 151 -5.63 -10.23 26.48
C LEU A 151 -5.58 -8.72 26.27
N VAL A 152 -6.52 -8.17 25.49
CA VAL A 152 -6.59 -6.73 25.23
C VAL A 152 -6.87 -5.98 26.52
N GLU A 153 -7.80 -6.46 27.33
CA GLU A 153 -8.11 -5.89 28.63
C GLU A 153 -6.90 -5.91 29.58
N ALA A 154 -6.18 -7.04 29.65
CA ALA A 154 -4.98 -7.15 30.47
C ALA A 154 -3.88 -6.17 30.02
N MET A 155 -3.66 -6.03 28.70
CA MET A 155 -2.69 -5.08 28.15
C MET A 155 -3.09 -3.61 28.42
N CYS A 156 -4.35 -3.27 28.25
CA CYS A 156 -4.87 -1.93 28.55
C CYS A 156 -4.73 -1.60 30.02
N ASN A 157 -5.10 -2.53 30.91
CA ASN A 157 -4.97 -2.35 32.36
C ASN A 157 -3.52 -2.20 32.82
N ALA A 158 -2.59 -2.97 32.22
CA ALA A 158 -1.17 -2.84 32.50
C ALA A 158 -0.65 -1.45 32.09
N LEU A 159 -1.01 -0.96 30.90
CA LEU A 159 -0.61 0.36 30.43
C LEU A 159 -1.16 1.48 31.34
N ILE A 160 -2.45 1.43 31.70
CA ILE A 160 -3.08 2.45 32.57
C ILE A 160 -2.49 2.42 33.99
N LYS A 161 -2.02 1.24 34.44
CA LYS A 161 -1.36 1.12 35.75
C LYS A 161 0.00 1.82 35.77
N GLU A 162 0.75 1.76 34.66
CA GLU A 162 2.05 2.46 34.55
C GLU A 162 1.89 3.94 34.23
N ASP A 163 0.89 4.30 33.45
CA ASP A 163 0.55 5.67 33.09
C ASP A 163 -0.97 5.87 33.18
N SER A 164 -1.41 6.51 34.28
CA SER A 164 -2.84 6.71 34.56
C SER A 164 -3.55 7.66 33.59
N VAL A 165 -2.82 8.41 32.77
CA VAL A 165 -3.38 9.27 31.74
C VAL A 165 -3.29 8.65 30.32
N ALA A 166 -2.74 7.44 30.20
CA ALA A 166 -2.67 6.73 28.93
C ALA A 166 -4.06 6.40 28.39
N ILE A 167 -4.23 6.57 27.08
CA ILE A 167 -5.44 6.21 26.35
C ILE A 167 -5.10 5.08 25.40
N PRO A 168 -5.38 3.81 25.76
CA PRO A 168 -5.15 2.69 24.86
C PRO A 168 -5.99 2.82 23.59
N VAL A 169 -5.33 2.66 22.43
CA VAL A 169 -5.96 2.73 21.11
C VAL A 169 -5.55 1.55 20.25
N PRO A 170 -6.46 0.96 19.47
CA PRO A 170 -6.08 -0.01 18.46
C PRO A 170 -5.42 0.70 17.27
N TYR A 171 -4.49 0.05 16.58
CA TYR A 171 -4.02 0.58 15.31
C TYR A 171 -3.72 -0.55 14.30
N VAL A 172 -3.76 -0.23 13.02
CA VAL A 172 -3.35 -1.12 11.94
C VAL A 172 -1.90 -0.79 11.57
N MET A 173 -1.07 -1.82 11.49
CA MET A 173 0.30 -1.67 11.02
C MET A 173 0.38 -2.04 9.54
N SER A 174 1.00 -1.19 8.72
CA SER A 174 1.18 -1.42 7.28
C SER A 174 2.24 -2.50 6.95
N GLY A 175 2.98 -2.97 7.95
CA GLY A 175 3.98 -4.03 7.84
C GLY A 175 3.48 -5.39 8.30
N GLY A 176 4.26 -6.44 8.05
CA GLY A 176 4.10 -7.75 8.66
C GLY A 176 4.83 -7.86 9.99
N THR A 177 4.40 -8.79 10.85
CA THR A 177 5.10 -9.20 12.07
C THR A 177 5.27 -10.70 12.07
N ASP A 178 6.21 -11.21 12.87
CA ASP A 178 6.48 -12.64 13.00
C ASP A 178 5.27 -13.46 13.50
N ASN A 179 4.34 -12.80 14.19
CA ASN A 179 3.09 -13.42 14.66
C ASN A 179 2.04 -13.61 13.56
N LYS A 180 2.36 -13.31 12.30
CA LYS A 180 1.46 -13.42 11.16
C LYS A 180 1.57 -14.78 10.43
N ALA A 181 2.51 -15.61 10.84
CA ALA A 181 2.78 -16.91 10.26
C ALA A 181 1.74 -17.98 10.67
#